data_9ec395c6017f5a28ae4ed84c49347f1e
#
_entry.id   9ec395c6017f5a28ae4ed84c49347f1e
#
_cell.length_a   1.000
_cell.length_b   1.000
_cell.length_c   1.000
_cell.angle_alpha   90.00
_cell.angle_beta   90.00
_cell.angle_gamma   90.00
#
_symmetry.space_group_name_H-M   'P 1'
#
loop_
_entity.id
_entity.type
_entity.pdbx_description
1 polymer ?
#
loop_
_entity_poly.entity_id
_entity_poly.type
_entity_poly.pdbx_seq_one_letter_code
_entity_poly.pdbx_strand_id
1 'polypeptide(L)'
;MSVVNVASLRTAAAAFAALVLCLLAGAPGAAAQSPRPNVVVIMTDDQTVDDLIAMPATRRAFVRRGVLFDNSTVSYPVCCPSRASYLTGRYAHNHGVMGLYLPTGGYGRFNDQDALPVWLARSGYRTAHIGKYMNGYGSDRPAIVPPGWSDWFGAVDPTTYRMWNYTLNENGQQVTYGGPNEEDPANYQTDVLRNKALDVIRRDSHSGQPFFLSVAFLAPHYEEGAVRARTKVTVRSAPRHRGRFASLPLSRPPGFNERDRSDKPGFMRRFKALDRTAIGRITAEFRARRESLLAVDEAVAAIVRELTAQGVLSNTYLIFTSDNGYLQGEHAVPSGKMLPYDPSAKVPLMIRGPGIRGRRMSREPVSNIDLAPTILQIAGASAFGGAPVDGRSLLKFAQRPKLRSERLVLHETGGLRATSLQPEESDDGPIPVRHVRTYRAVRNDRWLYVVYRSGERELYDLERDPAQIRSRHRDPRYAATRRALQVELDRLATCRGRACRLAGEPIPDPLDRETHTLRTSGN
;
A
#
# COMPACT_ATOMS: atom_id res chain seq x y z
N MET A 1 79.90 19.50 -45.65
CA MET A 1 79.51 20.04 -44.31
C MET A 1 78.10 20.60 -44.46
N SER A 2 77.11 19.84 -44.07
CA SER A 2 75.68 20.25 -44.17
C SER A 2 75.26 20.96 -42.90
N VAL A 3 74.86 22.20 -43.01
CA VAL A 3 74.32 22.99 -41.88
C VAL A 3 72.85 22.55 -41.65
N VAL A 4 72.63 21.82 -40.62
CA VAL A 4 71.25 21.46 -40.19
C VAL A 4 70.54 22.71 -39.60
N ASN A 5 69.42 23.08 -40.17
CA ASN A 5 68.68 24.29 -39.89
C ASN A 5 67.92 24.15 -38.54
N VAL A 6 68.43 24.79 -37.50
CA VAL A 6 67.94 24.77 -36.12
C VAL A 6 66.52 25.36 -35.98
N ALA A 7 66.04 26.09 -36.96
CA ALA A 7 64.70 26.69 -37.00
C ALA A 7 63.54 25.65 -37.15
N SER A 8 63.78 24.56 -37.89
CA SER A 8 62.79 23.51 -38.17
C SER A 8 62.51 22.60 -36.91
N LEU A 9 63.49 22.48 -36.02
CA LEU A 9 63.31 21.69 -34.77
C LEU A 9 62.49 22.43 -33.68
N ARG A 10 62.54 23.77 -33.68
CA ARG A 10 61.73 24.56 -32.73
C ARG A 10 60.26 24.63 -33.10
N THR A 11 59.90 24.64 -34.35
CA THR A 11 58.52 24.61 -34.83
C THR A 11 57.88 23.25 -34.64
N ALA A 12 58.62 22.15 -34.81
CA ALA A 12 58.09 20.80 -34.53
C ALA A 12 57.86 20.54 -33.05
N ALA A 13 58.73 21.02 -32.18
CA ALA A 13 58.54 20.89 -30.72
C ALA A 13 57.38 21.73 -30.17
N ALA A 14 57.14 22.93 -30.73
CA ALA A 14 56.00 23.76 -30.35
C ALA A 14 54.67 23.18 -30.84
N ALA A 15 54.61 22.56 -32.03
CA ALA A 15 53.40 21.88 -32.56
C ALA A 15 53.08 20.62 -31.74
N PHE A 16 54.10 19.86 -31.29
CA PHE A 16 53.88 18.67 -30.46
C PHE A 16 53.42 19.03 -29.03
N ALA A 17 53.94 20.08 -28.44
CA ALA A 17 53.51 20.59 -27.13
C ALA A 17 52.06 21.13 -27.18
N ALA A 18 51.67 21.82 -28.27
CA ALA A 18 50.27 22.27 -28.45
C ALA A 18 49.29 21.10 -28.65
N LEU A 19 49.70 20.04 -29.35
CA LEU A 19 48.87 18.84 -29.55
C LEU A 19 48.67 18.05 -28.26
N VAL A 20 49.67 17.94 -27.42
CA VAL A 20 49.58 17.29 -26.10
C VAL A 20 48.74 18.11 -25.12
N LEU A 21 48.81 19.45 -25.18
CA LEU A 21 47.95 20.33 -24.35
C LEU A 21 46.44 20.24 -24.78
N CYS A 22 46.16 20.10 -26.09
CA CYS A 22 44.80 19.91 -26.59
C CYS A 22 44.23 18.53 -26.24
N LEU A 23 45.07 17.50 -26.13
CA LEU A 23 44.63 16.15 -25.70
C LEU A 23 44.36 16.06 -24.19
N LEU A 24 44.95 16.94 -23.36
CA LEU A 24 44.69 17.03 -21.92
C LEU A 24 43.49 17.93 -21.59
N ALA A 25 43.05 18.80 -22.51
CA ALA A 25 41.95 19.75 -22.26
C ALA A 25 40.57 19.25 -22.74
N GLY A 26 40.44 18.04 -23.24
CA GLY A 26 39.24 17.61 -23.97
C GLY A 26 38.61 16.29 -23.61
N ALA A 27 38.75 15.80 -22.40
CA ALA A 27 37.75 14.83 -21.89
C ALA A 27 36.59 15.64 -21.31
N PRO A 28 35.40 15.69 -21.95
CA PRO A 28 34.22 16.14 -21.22
C PRO A 28 34.10 15.20 -20.04
N GLY A 29 34.29 15.73 -18.83
CA GLY A 29 34.07 14.98 -17.63
C GLY A 29 32.68 14.33 -17.76
N ALA A 30 32.63 13.01 -17.86
CA ALA A 30 31.38 12.28 -17.82
C ALA A 30 30.71 12.79 -16.55
N ALA A 31 29.66 13.61 -16.72
CA ALA A 31 28.89 14.09 -15.59
C ALA A 31 28.51 12.84 -14.82
N ALA A 32 29.13 12.66 -13.63
CA ALA A 32 28.87 11.49 -12.80
C ALA A 32 27.35 11.45 -12.59
N GLN A 33 26.70 10.49 -13.27
CA GLN A 33 25.26 10.33 -13.09
C GLN A 33 25.01 10.18 -11.60
N SER A 34 24.19 11.07 -11.07
CA SER A 34 23.81 10.96 -9.66
C SER A 34 23.39 9.52 -9.39
N PRO A 35 23.91 8.87 -8.34
CA PRO A 35 23.61 7.47 -8.08
C PRO A 35 22.09 7.29 -7.99
N ARG A 36 21.57 6.25 -8.67
CA ARG A 36 20.13 5.95 -8.67
C ARG A 36 19.63 5.83 -7.22
N PRO A 37 18.45 6.40 -6.90
CA PRO A 37 17.96 6.42 -5.53
C PRO A 37 17.64 5.03 -4.97
N ASN A 38 17.87 4.82 -3.69
CA ASN A 38 17.30 3.69 -2.97
C ASN A 38 15.81 3.88 -2.75
N VAL A 39 15.08 2.78 -2.58
CA VAL A 39 13.65 2.80 -2.27
C VAL A 39 13.37 1.87 -1.08
N VAL A 40 12.74 2.40 -0.05
CA VAL A 40 12.26 1.61 1.11
C VAL A 40 10.75 1.74 1.21
N VAL A 41 10.05 0.64 1.13
CA VAL A 41 8.60 0.55 1.37
C VAL A 41 8.36 -0.10 2.72
N ILE A 42 7.64 0.59 3.58
CA ILE A 42 7.19 0.10 4.89
C ILE A 42 5.68 -0.08 4.81
N MET A 43 5.23 -1.31 4.95
CA MET A 43 3.82 -1.68 4.87
C MET A 43 3.36 -2.29 6.19
N THR A 44 2.21 -1.88 6.67
CA THR A 44 1.48 -2.51 7.78
C THR A 44 0.32 -3.34 7.25
N ASP A 45 -0.29 -4.14 8.11
CA ASP A 45 -1.42 -5.02 7.79
C ASP A 45 -2.67 -4.54 8.54
N ASP A 46 -3.75 -4.26 7.83
CA ASP A 46 -5.02 -3.77 8.40
C ASP A 46 -4.97 -2.37 9.04
N GLN A 47 -3.98 -1.54 8.80
CA GLN A 47 -3.88 -0.23 9.46
C GLN A 47 -4.83 0.81 8.83
N THR A 48 -5.64 1.45 9.66
CA THR A 48 -6.46 2.60 9.26
C THR A 48 -5.66 3.90 9.27
N VAL A 49 -6.19 4.93 8.59
CA VAL A 49 -5.56 6.27 8.61
C VAL A 49 -5.54 6.85 10.03
N ASP A 50 -6.60 6.63 10.82
CA ASP A 50 -6.72 7.15 12.19
C ASP A 50 -5.69 6.55 13.16
N ASP A 51 -5.21 5.35 12.86
CA ASP A 51 -4.18 4.69 13.67
C ASP A 51 -2.82 5.43 13.65
N LEU A 52 -2.59 6.31 12.65
CA LEU A 52 -1.39 7.16 12.60
C LEU A 52 -1.22 8.05 13.85
N ILE A 53 -2.29 8.30 14.61
CA ILE A 53 -2.21 9.06 15.87
C ILE A 53 -1.29 8.37 16.88
N ALA A 54 -1.25 7.04 16.88
CA ALA A 54 -0.38 6.23 17.72
C ALA A 54 1.09 6.17 17.24
N MET A 55 1.41 6.79 16.09
CA MET A 55 2.71 6.67 15.44
C MET A 55 3.42 8.03 15.30
N PRO A 56 3.84 8.67 16.39
CA PRO A 56 4.41 10.02 16.36
C PRO A 56 5.76 10.09 15.63
N ALA A 57 6.61 9.05 15.69
CA ALA A 57 7.89 9.03 14.98
C ALA A 57 7.68 8.88 13.46
N THR A 58 6.77 8.02 13.04
CA THR A 58 6.36 7.86 11.64
C THR A 58 5.80 9.18 11.09
N ARG A 59 4.91 9.83 11.83
CA ARG A 59 4.40 11.16 11.44
C ARG A 59 5.50 12.20 11.32
N ARG A 60 6.49 12.22 12.23
CA ARG A 60 7.65 13.12 12.11
C ARG A 60 8.51 12.80 10.91
N ALA A 61 8.77 11.51 10.66
CA ALA A 61 9.62 11.07 9.56
C ALA A 61 9.04 11.39 8.18
N PHE A 62 7.73 11.21 8.03
CA PHE A 62 7.06 11.33 6.74
C PHE A 62 6.30 12.64 6.56
N VAL A 63 5.37 13.00 7.48
CA VAL A 63 4.53 14.18 7.28
C VAL A 63 5.35 15.48 7.33
N ARG A 64 6.34 15.56 8.23
CA ARG A 64 7.21 16.76 8.30
C ARG A 64 8.22 16.87 7.16
N ARG A 65 8.56 15.77 6.49
CA ARG A 65 9.64 15.69 5.50
C ARG A 65 9.17 15.20 4.13
N GLY A 66 7.89 14.92 3.95
CA GLY A 66 7.30 14.37 2.74
C GLY A 66 5.88 14.86 2.51
N VAL A 67 5.13 14.08 1.75
CA VAL A 67 3.75 14.31 1.36
C VAL A 67 2.87 13.20 1.92
N LEU A 68 1.75 13.58 2.53
CA LEU A 68 0.64 12.69 2.86
C LEU A 68 -0.38 12.72 1.71
N PHE A 69 -0.77 11.56 1.20
CA PHE A 69 -1.87 11.41 0.26
C PHE A 69 -3.16 11.13 1.04
N ASP A 70 -4.00 12.14 1.20
CA ASP A 70 -5.21 12.07 2.02
C ASP A 70 -6.32 11.24 1.38
N ASN A 71 -6.28 11.05 0.07
CA ASN A 71 -7.25 10.26 -0.69
C ASN A 71 -6.62 8.99 -1.28
N SER A 72 -5.93 8.23 -0.43
CA SER A 72 -5.28 6.98 -0.77
C SER A 72 -6.17 5.79 -0.43
N THR A 73 -6.43 4.93 -1.42
CA THR A 73 -7.25 3.74 -1.25
C THR A 73 -6.58 2.51 -1.86
N VAL A 74 -7.04 1.33 -1.48
CA VAL A 74 -6.63 0.08 -2.10
C VAL A 74 -7.68 -0.40 -3.09
N SER A 75 -7.24 -0.95 -4.21
CA SER A 75 -8.13 -1.44 -5.27
C SER A 75 -8.94 -2.67 -4.87
N TYR A 76 -8.44 -3.44 -3.92
CA TYR A 76 -9.09 -4.62 -3.36
C TYR A 76 -8.81 -4.66 -1.85
N PRO A 77 -9.78 -4.36 -0.97
CA PRO A 77 -9.53 -4.14 0.45
C PRO A 77 -9.40 -5.44 1.25
N VAL A 78 -8.41 -6.28 0.89
CA VAL A 78 -7.97 -7.47 1.61
C VAL A 78 -6.53 -7.83 1.24
N CYS A 79 -5.79 -8.42 2.16
CA CYS A 79 -4.34 -8.61 2.15
C CYS A 79 -3.77 -9.10 0.81
N CYS A 80 -4.04 -10.34 0.41
CA CYS A 80 -3.37 -10.96 -0.73
C CYS A 80 -3.65 -10.26 -2.08
N PRO A 81 -4.92 -9.98 -2.49
CA PRO A 81 -5.20 -9.23 -3.69
C PRO A 81 -4.60 -7.82 -3.69
N SER A 82 -4.64 -7.12 -2.54
CA SER A 82 -4.04 -5.80 -2.41
C SER A 82 -2.52 -5.82 -2.59
N ARG A 83 -1.85 -6.81 -1.99
CA ARG A 83 -0.39 -6.99 -2.13
C ARG A 83 0.00 -7.36 -3.55
N ALA A 84 -0.79 -8.21 -4.24
CA ALA A 84 -0.61 -8.50 -5.65
C ALA A 84 -0.78 -7.24 -6.52
N SER A 85 -1.79 -6.40 -6.23
CA SER A 85 -1.99 -5.11 -6.89
C SER A 85 -0.80 -4.17 -6.70
N TYR A 86 -0.25 -4.08 -5.48
CA TYR A 86 0.95 -3.30 -5.19
C TYR A 86 2.17 -3.78 -5.98
N LEU A 87 2.41 -5.09 -6.00
CA LEU A 87 3.61 -5.66 -6.62
C LEU A 87 3.55 -5.69 -8.15
N THR A 88 2.35 -5.70 -8.75
CA THR A 88 2.19 -5.75 -10.20
C THR A 88 1.82 -4.41 -10.84
N GLY A 89 1.34 -3.45 -10.04
CA GLY A 89 0.77 -2.20 -10.56
C GLY A 89 -0.52 -2.40 -11.34
N ARG A 90 -1.25 -3.52 -11.10
CA ARG A 90 -2.46 -3.92 -11.82
C ARG A 90 -3.66 -4.05 -10.91
N TYR A 91 -4.85 -3.88 -11.47
CA TYR A 91 -6.11 -4.25 -10.82
C TYR A 91 -6.26 -5.77 -10.69
N ALA A 92 -7.09 -6.23 -9.76
CA ALA A 92 -7.24 -7.65 -9.48
C ALA A 92 -7.78 -8.44 -10.68
N HIS A 93 -8.68 -7.87 -11.48
CA HIS A 93 -9.16 -8.49 -12.72
C HIS A 93 -8.05 -8.68 -13.78
N ASN A 94 -6.93 -7.96 -13.69
CA ASN A 94 -5.78 -8.09 -14.62
C ASN A 94 -4.66 -8.98 -14.08
N HIS A 95 -4.41 -9.02 -12.75
CA HIS A 95 -3.40 -9.93 -12.19
C HIS A 95 -3.98 -11.28 -11.73
N GLY A 96 -5.31 -11.42 -11.63
CA GLY A 96 -6.00 -12.69 -11.40
C GLY A 96 -6.00 -13.21 -9.96
N VAL A 97 -5.44 -12.47 -8.99
CA VAL A 97 -5.49 -12.82 -7.55
C VAL A 97 -6.72 -12.17 -6.96
N MET A 98 -7.79 -12.95 -6.75
CA MET A 98 -9.11 -12.47 -6.36
C MET A 98 -9.56 -12.95 -4.97
N GLY A 99 -8.68 -13.60 -4.21
CA GLY A 99 -8.95 -14.14 -2.87
C GLY A 99 -7.66 -14.34 -2.07
N LEU A 100 -7.80 -14.84 -0.84
CA LEU A 100 -6.69 -15.08 0.05
C LEU A 100 -5.95 -16.39 -0.27
N TYR A 101 -6.68 -17.43 -0.70
CA TYR A 101 -6.15 -18.77 -0.98
C TYR A 101 -6.67 -19.32 -2.31
N LEU A 102 -6.10 -20.44 -2.76
CA LEU A 102 -6.57 -21.17 -3.93
C LEU A 102 -8.04 -21.60 -3.75
N PRO A 103 -8.83 -21.71 -4.83
CA PRO A 103 -8.44 -21.56 -6.25
C PRO A 103 -8.45 -20.10 -6.75
N THR A 104 -8.94 -19.12 -5.97
CA THR A 104 -9.18 -17.75 -6.46
C THR A 104 -8.06 -16.76 -6.13
N GLY A 105 -7.16 -17.12 -5.21
CA GLY A 105 -6.11 -16.21 -4.75
C GLY A 105 -4.94 -16.93 -4.10
N GLY A 106 -4.27 -16.22 -3.19
CA GLY A 106 -3.08 -16.69 -2.51
C GLY A 106 -1.81 -16.65 -3.36
N TYR A 107 -0.69 -17.04 -2.74
CA TYR A 107 0.60 -17.12 -3.42
C TYR A 107 0.56 -18.06 -4.63
N GLY A 108 -0.15 -19.18 -4.53
CA GLY A 108 -0.28 -20.13 -5.63
C GLY A 108 -1.00 -19.60 -6.89
N ARG A 109 -1.70 -18.45 -6.79
CA ARG A 109 -2.31 -17.76 -7.93
C ARG A 109 -1.49 -16.58 -8.43
N PHE A 110 -0.53 -16.11 -7.65
CA PHE A 110 0.27 -14.94 -7.97
C PHE A 110 1.38 -15.27 -8.98
N ASN A 111 1.42 -14.53 -10.08
CA ASN A 111 2.54 -14.63 -11.03
C ASN A 111 3.73 -13.78 -10.55
N ASP A 112 4.60 -14.37 -9.77
CA ASP A 112 5.76 -13.71 -9.18
C ASP A 112 6.88 -13.42 -10.19
N GLN A 113 6.89 -14.08 -11.37
CA GLN A 113 7.84 -13.81 -12.45
C GLN A 113 7.60 -12.45 -13.13
N ASP A 114 6.39 -11.90 -13.02
CA ASP A 114 5.98 -10.65 -13.64
C ASP A 114 5.54 -9.63 -12.58
N ALA A 115 6.47 -9.30 -11.68
CA ALA A 115 6.26 -8.44 -10.54
C ALA A 115 7.45 -7.50 -10.29
N LEU A 116 7.22 -6.46 -9.51
CA LEU A 116 8.14 -5.38 -9.21
C LEU A 116 9.57 -5.82 -8.82
N PRO A 117 9.78 -6.85 -7.95
CA PRO A 117 11.13 -7.26 -7.58
C PRO A 117 11.93 -7.78 -8.78
N VAL A 118 11.30 -8.55 -9.68
CA VAL A 118 11.95 -9.06 -10.90
C VAL A 118 12.36 -7.90 -11.83
N TRP A 119 11.48 -6.92 -12.00
CA TRP A 119 11.77 -5.77 -12.85
C TRP A 119 12.91 -4.90 -12.30
N LEU A 120 12.95 -4.71 -10.98
CA LEU A 120 14.00 -3.96 -10.29
C LEU A 120 15.34 -4.69 -10.30
N ALA A 121 15.35 -6.01 -10.02
CA ALA A 121 16.57 -6.82 -10.07
C ALA A 121 17.21 -6.80 -11.47
N ARG A 122 16.41 -6.95 -12.53
CA ARG A 122 16.87 -6.81 -13.93
C ARG A 122 17.39 -5.42 -14.26
N SER A 123 16.94 -4.41 -13.52
CA SER A 123 17.44 -3.04 -13.67
C SER A 123 18.66 -2.76 -12.79
N GLY A 124 19.25 -3.79 -12.15
CA GLY A 124 20.48 -3.68 -11.35
C GLY A 124 20.26 -3.16 -9.94
N TYR A 125 19.06 -3.29 -9.38
CA TYR A 125 18.79 -3.08 -7.95
C TYR A 125 19.08 -4.36 -7.16
N ARG A 126 19.67 -4.21 -5.98
CA ARG A 126 19.54 -5.23 -4.93
C ARG A 126 18.14 -5.13 -4.34
N THR A 127 17.51 -6.26 -4.13
CA THR A 127 16.11 -6.31 -3.68
C THR A 127 16.00 -7.15 -2.41
N ALA A 128 15.33 -6.66 -1.40
CA ALA A 128 15.10 -7.38 -0.16
C ALA A 128 13.63 -7.32 0.27
N HIS A 129 13.09 -8.45 0.73
CA HIS A 129 11.77 -8.53 1.36
C HIS A 129 11.87 -9.07 2.78
N ILE A 130 11.13 -8.45 3.70
CA ILE A 130 11.12 -8.80 5.11
C ILE A 130 9.67 -8.80 5.61
N GLY A 131 9.21 -9.94 6.14
CA GLY A 131 7.91 -10.07 6.79
C GLY A 131 6.83 -10.73 5.94
N LYS A 132 5.57 -10.31 6.12
CA LYS A 132 4.42 -10.91 5.44
C LYS A 132 4.43 -10.64 3.93
N TYR A 133 4.33 -11.72 3.14
CA TYR A 133 4.26 -11.63 1.68
C TYR A 133 2.83 -11.80 1.17
N MET A 134 2.46 -13.00 0.80
CA MET A 134 1.14 -13.39 0.30
C MET A 134 0.56 -14.47 1.19
N ASN A 135 -0.76 -14.53 1.35
CA ASN A 135 -1.42 -15.65 2.01
C ASN A 135 -1.07 -16.97 1.28
N GLY A 136 -0.85 -18.02 2.02
CA GLY A 136 -0.44 -19.33 1.49
C GLY A 136 1.03 -19.41 1.06
N TYR A 137 1.84 -18.35 1.27
CA TYR A 137 3.26 -18.42 1.01
C TYR A 137 3.93 -19.40 2.00
N GLY A 138 4.66 -20.35 1.45
CA GLY A 138 5.40 -21.36 2.22
C GLY A 138 4.58 -22.55 2.70
N SER A 139 3.25 -22.56 2.51
CA SER A 139 2.41 -23.71 2.93
C SER A 139 2.85 -25.03 2.34
N ASP A 140 3.17 -25.06 1.04
CA ASP A 140 3.58 -26.28 0.33
C ASP A 140 5.10 -26.38 0.16
N ARG A 141 5.77 -25.24 0.01
CA ARG A 141 7.19 -25.10 -0.27
C ARG A 141 7.82 -24.02 0.60
N PRO A 142 8.03 -24.27 1.91
CA PRO A 142 8.42 -23.25 2.87
C PRO A 142 9.82 -22.66 2.65
N ALA A 143 10.69 -23.34 1.91
CA ALA A 143 12.05 -22.88 1.59
C ALA A 143 12.16 -22.11 0.26
N ILE A 144 11.06 -21.94 -0.48
CA ILE A 144 11.12 -21.24 -1.77
C ILE A 144 11.41 -19.76 -1.56
N VAL A 145 12.40 -19.24 -2.30
CA VAL A 145 12.63 -17.80 -2.43
C VAL A 145 11.96 -17.34 -3.74
N PRO A 146 10.98 -16.43 -3.68
CA PRO A 146 10.35 -15.94 -4.90
C PRO A 146 11.35 -15.19 -5.79
N PRO A 147 11.15 -15.19 -7.11
CA PRO A 147 12.09 -14.60 -8.06
C PRO A 147 12.24 -13.09 -7.88
N GLY A 148 13.42 -12.60 -8.23
CA GLY A 148 13.74 -11.18 -8.21
C GLY A 148 14.12 -10.62 -6.83
N TRP A 149 14.17 -11.44 -5.78
CA TRP A 149 14.67 -11.04 -4.47
C TRP A 149 16.13 -11.50 -4.27
N SER A 150 17.00 -10.55 -3.96
CA SER A 150 18.40 -10.80 -3.59
C SER A 150 18.52 -11.31 -2.16
N ASP A 151 17.62 -10.83 -1.29
CA ASP A 151 17.51 -11.23 0.11
C ASP A 151 16.05 -11.45 0.47
N TRP A 152 15.81 -12.51 1.21
CA TRP A 152 14.48 -12.96 1.54
C TRP A 152 14.36 -13.34 3.02
N PHE A 153 13.42 -12.69 3.72
CA PHE A 153 13.07 -12.97 5.11
C PHE A 153 11.54 -13.03 5.23
N GLY A 154 10.92 -13.90 4.45
CA GLY A 154 9.47 -14.00 4.31
C GLY A 154 8.84 -14.82 5.43
N ALA A 155 7.75 -14.30 6.03
CA ALA A 155 6.95 -15.05 7.00
C ALA A 155 6.21 -16.21 6.31
N VAL A 156 6.27 -17.42 6.93
CA VAL A 156 5.79 -18.68 6.36
C VAL A 156 4.47 -19.09 6.99
N ASP A 157 3.45 -19.33 6.15
CA ASP A 157 2.17 -19.88 6.60
C ASP A 157 2.32 -21.34 7.08
N PRO A 158 1.56 -21.75 8.11
CA PRO A 158 0.48 -21.02 8.79
C PRO A 158 0.93 -20.12 9.95
N THR A 159 2.22 -19.85 10.13
CA THR A 159 2.73 -19.12 11.29
C THR A 159 2.86 -17.62 11.09
N THR A 160 2.59 -17.12 9.88
CA THR A 160 2.67 -15.70 9.50
C THR A 160 1.93 -14.80 10.48
N TYR A 161 0.76 -15.24 10.95
CA TYR A 161 -0.15 -14.47 11.82
C TYR A 161 0.13 -14.65 13.31
N ARG A 162 1.41 -14.76 13.70
CA ARG A 162 1.81 -14.89 15.11
C ARG A 162 2.86 -13.86 15.46
N MET A 163 2.72 -13.23 16.61
CA MET A 163 3.71 -12.25 17.11
C MET A 163 4.92 -12.93 17.75
N TRP A 164 4.75 -14.18 18.20
CA TRP A 164 5.78 -15.13 18.68
C TRP A 164 5.49 -16.51 18.12
N ASN A 165 6.45 -17.40 18.17
CA ASN A 165 6.32 -18.77 17.63
C ASN A 165 5.92 -18.77 16.15
N TYR A 166 6.60 -17.95 15.36
CA TYR A 166 6.46 -17.86 13.91
C TYR A 166 7.75 -18.28 13.21
N THR A 167 7.64 -18.64 11.96
CA THR A 167 8.77 -19.07 11.13
C THR A 167 9.00 -18.06 10.01
N LEU A 168 10.27 -17.68 9.80
CA LEU A 168 10.72 -16.98 8.61
C LEU A 168 11.45 -17.97 7.69
N ASN A 169 11.26 -17.81 6.40
CA ASN A 169 12.20 -18.31 5.41
C ASN A 169 13.31 -17.27 5.23
N GLU A 170 14.51 -17.60 5.67
CA GLU A 170 15.70 -16.75 5.55
C GLU A 170 16.60 -17.28 4.43
N ASN A 171 16.41 -16.74 3.22
CA ASN A 171 17.17 -17.14 2.02
C ASN A 171 17.17 -18.66 1.76
N GLY A 172 16.03 -19.32 1.98
CA GLY A 172 15.87 -20.76 1.79
C GLY A 172 16.00 -21.59 3.06
N GLN A 173 16.37 -21.00 4.19
CA GLN A 173 16.43 -21.65 5.49
C GLN A 173 15.26 -21.23 6.37
N GLN A 174 14.59 -22.19 7.01
CA GLN A 174 13.53 -21.90 7.96
C GLN A 174 14.09 -21.64 9.34
N VAL A 175 13.77 -20.47 9.90
CA VAL A 175 14.15 -20.04 11.24
C VAL A 175 12.90 -19.73 12.05
N THR A 176 12.69 -20.43 13.16
CA THR A 176 11.55 -20.22 14.06
C THR A 176 11.97 -19.32 15.24
N TYR A 177 11.15 -18.33 15.52
CA TYR A 177 11.35 -17.31 16.56
C TYR A 177 10.36 -17.52 17.70
N GLY A 178 10.90 -17.94 18.85
CA GLY A 178 10.13 -18.23 20.06
C GLY A 178 9.47 -19.61 20.07
N GLY A 179 8.94 -19.97 21.23
CA GLY A 179 8.20 -21.21 21.49
C GLY A 179 6.69 -20.98 21.66
N PRO A 180 5.88 -22.07 21.80
CA PRO A 180 4.42 -22.00 21.83
C PRO A 180 3.80 -21.11 22.92
N ASN A 181 4.47 -20.94 24.05
CA ASN A 181 3.99 -20.13 25.19
C ASN A 181 5.00 -19.04 25.58
N GLU A 182 5.94 -18.75 24.69
CA GLU A 182 7.01 -17.80 24.95
C GLU A 182 6.60 -16.40 24.55
N GLU A 183 6.93 -15.42 25.39
CA GLU A 183 6.81 -14.00 25.08
C GLU A 183 8.14 -13.25 25.30
N ASP A 184 9.27 -13.92 24.99
CA ASP A 184 10.58 -13.25 25.00
C ASP A 184 10.55 -12.04 24.10
N PRO A 185 10.81 -10.83 24.63
CA PRO A 185 10.85 -9.61 23.84
C PRO A 185 11.81 -9.66 22.64
N ALA A 186 12.87 -10.47 22.73
CA ALA A 186 13.83 -10.66 21.63
C ALA A 186 13.21 -11.30 20.39
N ASN A 187 12.15 -12.12 20.57
CA ASN A 187 11.47 -12.86 19.52
C ASN A 187 10.18 -12.18 19.03
N TYR A 188 9.86 -10.97 19.53
CA TYR A 188 8.68 -10.25 19.05
C TYR A 188 8.81 -9.92 17.56
N GLN A 189 7.85 -10.36 16.75
CA GLN A 189 7.94 -10.34 15.29
C GLN A 189 8.35 -8.97 14.73
N THR A 190 7.69 -7.89 15.15
CA THR A 190 8.00 -6.54 14.67
C THR A 190 9.45 -6.14 14.94
N ASP A 191 10.01 -6.53 16.10
CA ASP A 191 11.39 -6.20 16.46
C ASP A 191 12.41 -7.03 15.65
N VAL A 192 12.13 -8.30 15.43
CA VAL A 192 12.95 -9.18 14.57
C VAL A 192 12.97 -8.64 13.14
N LEU A 193 11.80 -8.31 12.56
CA LEU A 193 11.72 -7.75 11.21
C LEU A 193 12.45 -6.40 11.11
N ARG A 194 12.34 -5.54 12.13
CA ARG A 194 13.12 -4.30 12.22
C ARG A 194 14.62 -4.60 12.16
N ASN A 195 15.12 -5.52 12.96
CA ASN A 195 16.55 -5.82 13.03
C ASN A 195 17.06 -6.33 11.67
N LYS A 196 16.33 -7.23 11.01
CA LYS A 196 16.64 -7.66 9.63
C LYS A 196 16.70 -6.48 8.65
N ALA A 197 15.78 -5.52 8.77
CA ALA A 197 15.80 -4.33 7.91
C ALA A 197 17.03 -3.46 8.15
N LEU A 198 17.46 -3.29 9.39
CA LEU A 198 18.69 -2.56 9.72
C LEU A 198 19.94 -3.24 9.16
N ASP A 199 20.01 -4.57 9.25
CA ASP A 199 21.15 -5.36 8.71
C ASP A 199 21.24 -5.25 7.19
N VAL A 200 20.09 -5.34 6.48
CA VAL A 200 20.01 -5.11 5.03
C VAL A 200 20.49 -3.70 4.67
N ILE A 201 20.01 -2.67 5.37
CA ILE A 201 20.42 -1.28 5.11
C ILE A 201 21.93 -1.10 5.31
N ARG A 202 22.52 -1.61 6.39
CA ARG A 202 23.96 -1.53 6.66
C ARG A 202 24.76 -2.15 5.53
N ARG A 203 24.42 -3.36 5.13
CA ARG A 203 25.14 -4.10 4.11
C ARG A 203 24.97 -3.45 2.73
N ASP A 204 23.73 -3.14 2.33
CA ASP A 204 23.44 -2.72 0.95
C ASP A 204 23.81 -1.26 0.70
N SER A 205 23.91 -0.42 1.73
CA SER A 205 24.42 0.95 1.61
C SER A 205 25.87 1.02 1.13
N HIS A 206 26.63 -0.06 1.27
CA HIS A 206 28.03 -0.14 0.85
C HIS A 206 28.24 -1.05 -0.39
N SER A 207 27.17 -1.57 -1.00
CA SER A 207 27.26 -2.50 -2.12
C SER A 207 27.63 -1.86 -3.47
N GLY A 208 27.63 -0.55 -3.56
CA GLY A 208 27.79 0.18 -4.83
C GLY A 208 26.56 0.12 -5.75
N GLN A 209 25.52 -0.62 -5.39
CA GLN A 209 24.27 -0.74 -6.13
C GLN A 209 23.13 -0.06 -5.37
N PRO A 210 22.11 0.52 -6.04
CA PRO A 210 20.92 0.97 -5.39
C PRO A 210 20.13 -0.23 -4.87
N PHE A 211 19.39 -0.05 -3.77
CA PHE A 211 18.58 -1.12 -3.19
C PHE A 211 17.09 -0.77 -3.13
N PHE A 212 16.27 -1.81 -3.22
CA PHE A 212 14.84 -1.80 -2.93
C PHE A 212 14.59 -2.69 -1.72
N LEU A 213 14.10 -2.10 -0.63
CA LEU A 213 13.77 -2.80 0.61
C LEU A 213 12.27 -2.73 0.86
N SER A 214 11.60 -3.88 0.91
CA SER A 214 10.20 -4.03 1.29
C SER A 214 10.09 -4.62 2.69
N VAL A 215 9.62 -3.84 3.66
CA VAL A 215 9.38 -4.29 5.04
C VAL A 215 7.88 -4.33 5.28
N ALA A 216 7.34 -5.51 5.50
CA ALA A 216 5.91 -5.76 5.64
C ALA A 216 5.59 -6.32 7.04
N PHE A 217 5.25 -5.43 7.96
CA PHE A 217 4.87 -5.80 9.32
C PHE A 217 3.48 -6.44 9.37
N LEU A 218 3.28 -7.41 10.27
CA LEU A 218 1.97 -7.96 10.56
C LEU A 218 1.11 -6.98 11.37
N ALA A 219 1.70 -6.23 12.33
CA ALA A 219 0.96 -5.27 13.13
C ALA A 219 0.29 -4.19 12.24
N PRO A 220 -0.97 -3.78 12.57
CA PRO A 220 -1.77 -4.15 13.72
C PRO A 220 -2.77 -5.30 13.49
N HIS A 221 -2.54 -6.20 12.52
CA HIS A 221 -3.40 -7.36 12.28
C HIS A 221 -3.53 -8.22 13.55
N TYR A 222 -4.66 -8.88 13.73
CA TYR A 222 -4.88 -9.80 14.84
C TYR A 222 -4.00 -11.06 14.70
N GLU A 223 -3.83 -11.77 15.81
CA GLU A 223 -3.05 -12.98 15.88
C GLU A 223 -3.93 -14.20 15.65
N GLU A 224 -3.46 -15.12 14.81
CA GLU A 224 -4.15 -16.39 14.57
C GLU A 224 -4.16 -17.25 15.85
N GLY A 225 -5.29 -17.91 16.10
CA GLY A 225 -5.48 -18.71 17.31
C GLY A 225 -6.07 -17.93 18.49
N ALA A 226 -5.81 -16.63 18.62
CA ALA A 226 -6.46 -15.80 19.65
C ALA A 226 -7.98 -15.71 19.44
N VAL A 227 -8.43 -15.64 18.18
CA VAL A 227 -9.85 -15.68 17.82
C VAL A 227 -10.46 -17.04 18.18
N ARG A 228 -9.78 -18.14 17.88
CA ARG A 228 -10.24 -19.51 18.23
C ARG A 228 -10.31 -19.75 19.74
N ALA A 229 -9.37 -19.18 20.50
CA ALA A 229 -9.33 -19.29 21.95
C ALA A 229 -10.41 -18.47 22.67
N ARG A 230 -11.27 -17.72 21.92
CA ARG A 230 -12.26 -16.78 22.48
C ARG A 230 -11.66 -15.79 23.47
N THR A 231 -10.39 -15.44 23.30
CA THR A 231 -9.74 -14.42 24.12
C THR A 231 -10.36 -13.05 23.84
N LYS A 232 -10.35 -12.18 24.85
CA LYS A 232 -10.92 -10.84 24.72
C LYS A 232 -10.08 -9.89 23.87
N VAL A 233 -8.82 -10.24 23.60
CA VAL A 233 -7.84 -9.45 22.84
C VAL A 233 -7.24 -10.34 21.78
N THR A 234 -7.37 -9.91 20.52
CA THR A 234 -6.91 -10.66 19.36
C THR A 234 -5.56 -10.17 18.84
N VAL A 235 -5.10 -8.99 19.26
CA VAL A 235 -3.83 -8.39 18.88
C VAL A 235 -2.90 -8.36 20.07
N ARG A 236 -1.70 -8.92 19.94
CA ARG A 236 -0.68 -8.85 21.01
C ARG A 236 0.38 -7.80 20.65
N SER A 237 0.54 -6.82 21.55
CA SER A 237 1.60 -5.84 21.49
C SER A 237 2.88 -6.34 22.16
N ALA A 238 4.02 -5.71 21.83
CA ALA A 238 5.26 -5.95 22.57
C ALA A 238 5.06 -5.69 24.07
N PRO A 239 5.68 -6.46 24.98
CA PRO A 239 5.48 -6.33 26.43
C PRO A 239 5.69 -4.90 26.95
N ARG A 240 6.67 -4.16 26.40
CA ARG A 240 6.98 -2.76 26.74
C ARG A 240 5.87 -1.77 26.38
N HIS A 241 4.91 -2.17 25.57
CA HIS A 241 3.82 -1.30 25.09
C HIS A 241 2.45 -1.65 25.69
N ARG A 242 2.33 -2.76 26.40
CA ARG A 242 1.08 -3.20 27.02
C ARG A 242 0.52 -2.15 27.98
N GLY A 243 -0.77 -1.88 27.87
CA GLY A 243 -1.48 -0.93 28.71
C GLY A 243 -1.20 0.55 28.39
N ARG A 244 -0.38 0.87 27.39
CA ARG A 244 -0.08 2.26 27.00
C ARG A 244 -1.34 3.04 26.60
N PHE A 245 -2.35 2.36 26.10
CA PHE A 245 -3.63 2.93 25.71
C PHE A 245 -4.82 2.41 26.53
N ALA A 246 -4.59 1.90 27.75
CA ALA A 246 -5.64 1.31 28.59
C ALA A 246 -6.82 2.27 28.86
N SER A 247 -6.57 3.58 28.95
CA SER A 247 -7.59 4.61 29.16
C SER A 247 -8.06 5.29 27.86
N LEU A 248 -7.50 4.94 26.70
CA LEU A 248 -7.88 5.60 25.45
C LEU A 248 -9.35 5.31 25.10
N PRO A 249 -10.21 6.33 24.94
CA PRO A 249 -11.58 6.12 24.53
C PRO A 249 -11.64 5.60 23.10
N LEU A 250 -12.61 4.71 22.81
CA LEU A 250 -12.90 4.26 21.46
C LEU A 250 -13.31 5.45 20.59
N SER A 251 -12.70 5.59 19.42
CA SER A 251 -13.14 6.53 18.41
C SER A 251 -14.55 6.17 17.92
N ARG A 252 -15.43 7.14 17.85
CA ARG A 252 -16.81 6.95 17.39
C ARG A 252 -17.14 8.00 16.33
N PRO A 253 -16.64 7.80 15.09
CA PRO A 253 -16.99 8.69 13.99
C PRO A 253 -18.49 8.65 13.70
N PRO A 254 -19.05 9.57 12.91
CA PRO A 254 -20.50 9.64 12.66
C PRO A 254 -21.11 8.33 12.15
N GLY A 255 -20.35 7.49 11.44
CA GLY A 255 -20.80 6.16 10.99
C GLY A 255 -20.73 5.06 12.06
N PHE A 256 -20.19 5.33 13.26
CA PHE A 256 -20.07 4.31 14.30
C PHE A 256 -21.44 3.85 14.78
N ASN A 257 -21.67 2.53 14.76
CA ASN A 257 -22.93 1.89 15.16
C ASN A 257 -24.15 2.52 14.49
N GLU A 258 -24.05 2.80 13.20
CA GLU A 258 -25.12 3.40 12.41
C GLU A 258 -26.45 2.64 12.61
N ARG A 259 -27.48 3.36 13.01
CA ARG A 259 -28.79 2.76 13.35
C ARG A 259 -29.66 2.56 12.10
N ASP A 260 -29.77 3.63 11.28
CA ASP A 260 -30.56 3.57 10.05
C ASP A 260 -29.67 3.14 8.89
N ARG A 261 -29.87 1.91 8.44
CA ARG A 261 -29.21 1.30 7.30
C ARG A 261 -30.20 0.88 6.21
N SER A 262 -31.38 1.52 6.20
CA SER A 262 -32.46 1.22 5.24
C SER A 262 -32.03 1.49 3.78
N ASP A 263 -31.10 2.40 3.56
CA ASP A 263 -30.52 2.78 2.27
C ASP A 263 -29.31 1.91 1.86
N LYS A 264 -28.85 1.04 2.74
CA LYS A 264 -27.74 0.11 2.49
C LYS A 264 -28.22 -1.19 1.82
N PRO A 265 -27.29 -1.98 1.20
CA PRO A 265 -27.65 -3.29 0.65
C PRO A 265 -28.17 -4.26 1.71
N GLY A 266 -28.94 -5.26 1.27
CA GLY A 266 -29.65 -6.18 2.15
C GLY A 266 -28.78 -6.88 3.17
N PHE A 267 -27.55 -7.24 2.81
CA PHE A 267 -26.62 -7.87 3.76
C PHE A 267 -26.17 -6.91 4.86
N MET A 268 -26.00 -5.61 4.58
CA MET A 268 -25.64 -4.60 5.59
C MET A 268 -26.79 -4.35 6.58
N ARG A 269 -28.03 -4.40 6.09
CA ARG A 269 -29.22 -4.25 6.96
C ARG A 269 -29.39 -5.38 7.98
N ARG A 270 -28.73 -6.55 7.77
CA ARG A 270 -28.76 -7.69 8.68
C ARG A 270 -27.85 -7.55 9.91
N PHE A 271 -26.88 -6.63 9.88
CA PHE A 271 -26.08 -6.36 11.08
C PHE A 271 -26.99 -5.79 12.17
N LYS A 272 -26.87 -6.34 13.37
CA LYS A 272 -27.56 -5.79 14.56
C LYS A 272 -26.81 -4.56 15.05
N ALA A 273 -27.52 -3.66 15.70
CA ALA A 273 -26.88 -2.58 16.45
C ALA A 273 -25.90 -3.18 17.48
N LEU A 274 -24.75 -2.55 17.61
CA LEU A 274 -23.71 -2.99 18.56
C LEU A 274 -24.19 -2.73 20.00
N ASP A 275 -24.24 -3.78 20.79
CA ASP A 275 -24.55 -3.73 22.20
C ASP A 275 -23.31 -3.34 23.03
N ARG A 276 -23.49 -3.17 24.33
CA ARG A 276 -22.41 -2.81 25.26
C ARG A 276 -21.25 -3.82 25.24
N THR A 277 -21.54 -5.11 25.09
CA THR A 277 -20.56 -6.19 25.07
C THR A 277 -19.72 -6.13 23.78
N ALA A 278 -20.36 -5.95 22.63
CA ALA A 278 -19.69 -5.77 21.36
C ALA A 278 -18.80 -4.52 21.36
N ILE A 279 -19.32 -3.39 21.84
CA ILE A 279 -18.55 -2.13 21.97
C ILE A 279 -17.36 -2.32 22.93
N GLY A 280 -17.51 -3.09 23.99
CA GLY A 280 -16.41 -3.41 24.90
C GLY A 280 -15.29 -4.20 24.23
N ARG A 281 -15.64 -5.20 23.40
CA ARG A 281 -14.66 -5.96 22.59
C ARG A 281 -13.95 -5.09 21.58
N ILE A 282 -14.70 -4.29 20.82
CA ILE A 282 -14.13 -3.34 19.85
C ILE A 282 -13.17 -2.36 20.55
N THR A 283 -13.51 -1.89 21.74
CA THR A 283 -12.66 -0.99 22.52
C THR A 283 -11.35 -1.65 22.92
N ALA A 284 -11.38 -2.90 23.34
CA ALA A 284 -10.19 -3.66 23.71
C ALA A 284 -9.28 -3.89 22.49
N GLU A 285 -9.86 -4.29 21.35
CA GLU A 285 -9.15 -4.48 20.10
C GLU A 285 -8.55 -3.16 19.58
N PHE A 286 -9.30 -2.09 19.55
CA PHE A 286 -8.88 -0.74 19.17
C PHE A 286 -7.63 -0.27 19.93
N ARG A 287 -7.57 -0.55 21.24
CA ARG A 287 -6.41 -0.24 22.08
C ARG A 287 -5.22 -1.12 21.78
N ALA A 288 -5.42 -2.43 21.69
CA ALA A 288 -4.38 -3.41 21.42
C ALA A 288 -3.73 -3.20 20.03
N ARG A 289 -4.52 -2.86 19.01
CA ARG A 289 -4.03 -2.49 17.67
C ARG A 289 -3.08 -1.31 17.75
N ARG A 290 -3.45 -0.24 18.46
CA ARG A 290 -2.58 0.93 18.65
C ARG A 290 -1.34 0.64 19.48
N GLU A 291 -1.44 -0.22 20.49
CA GLU A 291 -0.28 -0.67 21.25
C GLU A 291 0.72 -1.46 20.38
N SER A 292 0.24 -2.31 19.48
CA SER A 292 1.11 -3.05 18.56
C SER A 292 1.82 -2.14 17.56
N LEU A 293 1.17 -1.05 17.13
CA LEU A 293 1.76 -0.05 16.22
C LEU A 293 2.88 0.79 16.86
N LEU A 294 2.98 0.84 18.18
CA LEU A 294 4.11 1.52 18.83
C LEU A 294 5.45 0.86 18.48
N ALA A 295 5.49 -0.47 18.36
CA ALA A 295 6.69 -1.17 17.92
C ALA A 295 7.02 -0.88 16.45
N VAL A 296 6.00 -0.73 15.59
CA VAL A 296 6.20 -0.31 14.20
C VAL A 296 6.72 1.13 14.12
N ASP A 297 6.19 2.03 14.97
CA ASP A 297 6.66 3.42 15.05
C ASP A 297 8.14 3.52 15.46
N GLU A 298 8.56 2.67 16.41
CA GLU A 298 9.96 2.51 16.80
C GLU A 298 10.81 1.95 15.64
N ALA A 299 10.29 0.97 14.89
CA ALA A 299 10.98 0.39 13.74
C ALA A 299 11.19 1.41 12.63
N VAL A 300 10.17 2.21 12.30
CA VAL A 300 10.29 3.32 11.34
C VAL A 300 11.36 4.32 11.78
N ALA A 301 11.36 4.69 13.05
CA ALA A 301 12.37 5.59 13.59
C ALA A 301 13.79 4.99 13.48
N ALA A 302 13.96 3.70 13.75
CA ALA A 302 15.23 2.99 13.64
C ALA A 302 15.72 2.91 12.19
N ILE A 303 14.84 2.58 11.24
CA ILE A 303 15.15 2.57 9.80
C ILE A 303 15.64 3.94 9.33
N VAL A 304 14.94 5.02 9.71
CA VAL A 304 15.35 6.37 9.32
C VAL A 304 16.69 6.77 9.94
N ARG A 305 16.95 6.39 11.20
CA ARG A 305 18.26 6.62 11.84
C ARG A 305 19.37 5.84 11.15
N GLU A 306 19.13 4.58 10.81
CA GLU A 306 20.12 3.74 10.13
C GLU A 306 20.49 4.31 8.75
N LEU A 307 19.49 4.66 7.92
CA LEU A 307 19.72 5.31 6.62
C LEU A 307 20.51 6.63 6.75
N THR A 308 20.30 7.35 7.86
CA THR A 308 21.06 8.57 8.18
C THR A 308 22.48 8.25 8.55
N ALA A 309 22.70 7.26 9.42
CA ALA A 309 24.03 6.83 9.87
C ALA A 309 24.89 6.30 8.71
N GLN A 310 24.26 5.62 7.75
CA GLN A 310 24.90 5.13 6.52
C GLN A 310 25.11 6.23 5.45
N GLY A 311 24.64 7.47 5.70
CA GLY A 311 24.78 8.59 4.76
C GLY A 311 23.91 8.53 3.51
N VAL A 312 22.98 7.55 3.40
CA VAL A 312 22.19 7.31 2.19
C VAL A 312 20.77 7.88 2.22
N LEU A 313 20.33 8.43 3.37
CA LEU A 313 18.94 8.93 3.52
C LEU A 313 18.58 10.01 2.49
N SER A 314 19.52 10.89 2.13
CA SER A 314 19.30 11.97 1.16
C SER A 314 19.05 11.47 -0.25
N ASN A 315 19.52 10.26 -0.59
CA ASN A 315 19.29 9.57 -1.87
C ASN A 315 18.35 8.37 -1.73
N THR A 316 17.43 8.40 -0.75
CA THR A 316 16.48 7.32 -0.50
C THR A 316 15.04 7.83 -0.52
N TYR A 317 14.18 7.19 -1.32
CA TYR A 317 12.74 7.35 -1.21
C TYR A 317 12.19 6.39 -0.14
N LEU A 318 11.41 6.94 0.79
CA LEU A 318 10.67 6.19 1.79
C LEU A 318 9.18 6.28 1.48
N ILE A 319 8.51 5.14 1.46
CA ILE A 319 7.06 5.01 1.27
C ILE A 319 6.49 4.27 2.47
N PHE A 320 5.49 4.83 3.12
CA PHE A 320 4.73 4.19 4.20
C PHE A 320 3.29 4.00 3.77
N THR A 321 2.75 2.78 3.93
CA THR A 321 1.36 2.44 3.58
C THR A 321 0.86 1.24 4.40
N SER A 322 -0.41 0.87 4.19
CA SER A 322 -1.01 -0.39 4.63
C SER A 322 -1.57 -1.15 3.43
N ASP A 323 -1.72 -2.46 3.55
CA ASP A 323 -2.31 -3.29 2.49
C ASP A 323 -3.83 -3.14 2.39
N ASN A 324 -4.52 -2.89 3.49
CA ASN A 324 -5.94 -2.50 3.56
C ASN A 324 -6.23 -1.80 4.89
N GLY A 325 -7.42 -1.22 5.00
CA GLY A 325 -7.95 -0.67 6.23
C GLY A 325 -8.75 -1.71 7.02
N TYR A 326 -9.47 -1.26 8.06
CA TYR A 326 -10.21 -2.14 8.96
C TYR A 326 -11.38 -1.40 9.63
N LEU A 327 -12.58 -1.98 9.60
CA LEU A 327 -13.74 -1.44 10.29
C LEU A 327 -13.68 -1.80 11.79
N GLN A 328 -14.10 -0.87 12.62
CA GLN A 328 -14.11 -1.00 14.08
C GLN A 328 -15.43 -0.47 14.68
N GLY A 329 -16.55 -0.90 14.11
CA GLY A 329 -17.90 -0.50 14.54
C GLY A 329 -18.62 0.44 13.59
N GLU A 330 -17.99 0.94 12.53
CA GLU A 330 -18.65 1.73 11.51
C GLU A 330 -19.71 0.90 10.79
N HIS A 331 -20.84 1.52 10.45
CA HIS A 331 -22.03 0.91 9.84
C HIS A 331 -22.58 -0.29 10.65
N ALA A 332 -22.33 -0.32 11.97
CA ALA A 332 -22.63 -1.42 12.89
C ALA A 332 -21.91 -2.74 12.50
N VAL A 333 -20.85 -2.68 11.72
CA VAL A 333 -19.95 -3.80 11.47
C VAL A 333 -18.97 -3.89 12.64
N PRO A 334 -18.99 -4.96 13.46
CA PRO A 334 -18.17 -5.02 14.68
C PRO A 334 -16.67 -4.91 14.40
N SER A 335 -16.19 -5.62 13.36
CA SER A 335 -14.82 -5.56 12.87
C SER A 335 -14.73 -6.22 11.50
N GLY A 336 -13.65 -5.94 10.75
CA GLY A 336 -13.40 -6.60 9.46
C GLY A 336 -13.06 -5.64 8.33
N LYS A 337 -13.01 -6.17 7.13
CA LYS A 337 -12.57 -5.51 5.90
C LYS A 337 -13.38 -5.99 4.69
N MET A 338 -12.90 -5.81 3.45
CA MET A 338 -13.55 -6.22 2.19
C MET A 338 -14.84 -5.47 1.83
N LEU A 339 -15.13 -4.36 2.49
CA LEU A 339 -16.28 -3.50 2.18
C LEU A 339 -15.81 -2.24 1.42
N PRO A 340 -16.69 -1.60 0.63
CA PRO A 340 -16.32 -0.43 -0.16
C PRO A 340 -16.13 0.86 0.65
N TYR A 341 -16.41 0.83 1.95
CA TYR A 341 -16.36 1.99 2.83
C TYR A 341 -14.94 2.39 3.20
N ASP A 342 -14.75 3.69 3.46
CA ASP A 342 -13.44 4.27 3.76
C ASP A 342 -12.66 3.53 4.86
N PRO A 343 -13.24 3.13 6.00
CA PRO A 343 -12.48 2.41 7.03
C PRO A 343 -11.81 1.13 6.52
N SER A 344 -12.42 0.45 5.55
CA SER A 344 -11.89 -0.78 4.93
C SER A 344 -10.94 -0.51 3.76
N ALA A 345 -11.23 0.50 2.94
CA ALA A 345 -10.53 0.72 1.67
C ALA A 345 -9.48 1.83 1.72
N LYS A 346 -9.65 2.83 2.61
CA LYS A 346 -8.74 3.96 2.74
C LYS A 346 -7.57 3.61 3.67
N VAL A 347 -6.35 3.85 3.19
CA VAL A 347 -5.11 3.50 3.88
C VAL A 347 -4.17 4.70 3.99
N PRO A 348 -3.30 4.75 5.00
CA PRO A 348 -2.26 5.76 5.03
C PRO A 348 -1.33 5.59 3.83
N LEU A 349 -0.98 6.68 3.17
CA LEU A 349 0.08 6.72 2.17
C LEU A 349 0.91 7.98 2.35
N MET A 350 2.17 7.80 2.65
CA MET A 350 3.12 8.90 2.81
C MET A 350 4.38 8.61 2.01
N ILE A 351 4.86 9.63 1.27
CA ILE A 351 6.08 9.51 0.47
C ILE A 351 7.02 10.66 0.82
N ARG A 352 8.30 10.33 1.08
CA ARG A 352 9.38 11.30 1.19
C ARG A 352 10.59 10.84 0.36
N GLY A 353 11.43 11.77 -0.08
CA GLY A 353 12.63 11.46 -0.84
C GLY A 353 13.15 12.68 -1.60
N PRO A 354 14.16 12.48 -2.45
CA PRO A 354 14.73 13.54 -3.28
C PRO A 354 13.66 14.31 -4.06
N GLY A 355 13.75 15.64 -4.04
CA GLY A 355 12.81 16.52 -4.77
C GLY A 355 11.41 16.67 -4.15
N ILE A 356 11.11 16.00 -3.02
CA ILE A 356 9.82 16.11 -2.32
C ILE A 356 9.95 17.07 -1.15
N ARG A 357 9.13 18.13 -1.15
CA ARG A 357 9.08 19.11 -0.06
C ARG A 357 8.15 18.64 1.06
N GLY A 358 8.60 18.71 2.30
CA GLY A 358 7.82 18.30 3.48
C GLY A 358 6.63 19.19 3.83
N ARG A 359 5.81 18.72 4.78
CA ARG A 359 4.62 19.39 5.32
C ARG A 359 3.57 19.70 4.24
N ARG A 360 3.36 18.76 3.35
CA ARG A 360 2.39 18.86 2.25
C ARG A 360 1.39 17.72 2.31
N MET A 361 0.19 18.02 1.83
CA MET A 361 -0.89 17.06 1.65
C MET A 361 -1.37 17.12 0.21
N SER A 362 -1.53 15.95 -0.40
CA SER A 362 -2.16 15.79 -1.72
C SER A 362 -3.52 15.14 -1.52
N ARG A 363 -4.54 15.71 -2.15
CA ARG A 363 -5.89 15.09 -2.21
C ARG A 363 -6.13 14.35 -3.53
N GLU A 364 -5.11 14.22 -4.36
CA GLU A 364 -5.21 13.43 -5.59
C GLU A 364 -5.71 12.02 -5.28
N PRO A 365 -6.73 11.52 -5.99
CA PRO A 365 -7.17 10.13 -5.86
C PRO A 365 -6.07 9.18 -6.30
N VAL A 366 -5.62 8.34 -5.38
CA VAL A 366 -4.53 7.38 -5.61
C VAL A 366 -4.91 6.00 -5.12
N SER A 367 -4.31 4.99 -5.72
CA SER A 367 -4.55 3.59 -5.36
C SER A 367 -3.23 2.83 -5.23
N ASN A 368 -3.24 1.71 -4.50
CA ASN A 368 -2.07 0.84 -4.31
C ASN A 368 -1.46 0.33 -5.62
N ILE A 369 -2.23 0.23 -6.71
CA ILE A 369 -1.70 -0.07 -8.06
C ILE A 369 -0.71 0.98 -8.58
N ASP A 370 -0.72 2.17 -8.01
CA ASP A 370 0.15 3.29 -8.41
C ASP A 370 1.57 3.17 -7.81
N LEU A 371 1.77 2.29 -6.82
CA LEU A 371 3.04 2.16 -6.12
C LEU A 371 4.13 1.55 -7.03
N ALA A 372 3.84 0.43 -7.73
CA ALA A 372 4.81 -0.17 -8.63
C ALA A 372 5.29 0.80 -9.73
N PRO A 373 4.42 1.47 -10.51
CA PRO A 373 4.90 2.44 -11.50
C PRO A 373 5.58 3.66 -10.89
N THR A 374 5.29 4.02 -9.64
CA THR A 374 6.01 5.08 -8.91
C THR A 374 7.45 4.63 -8.61
N ILE A 375 7.61 3.43 -8.07
CA ILE A 375 8.92 2.85 -7.75
C ILE A 375 9.75 2.65 -9.02
N LEU A 376 9.14 2.14 -10.08
CA LEU A 376 9.82 1.98 -11.39
C LEU A 376 10.30 3.33 -11.93
N GLN A 377 9.50 4.39 -11.85
CA GLN A 377 9.93 5.73 -12.27
C GLN A 377 11.09 6.25 -11.40
N ILE A 378 11.05 6.07 -10.08
CA ILE A 378 12.14 6.43 -9.18
C ILE A 378 13.42 5.68 -9.53
N ALA A 379 13.30 4.41 -9.86
CA ALA A 379 14.41 3.53 -10.19
C ALA A 379 14.97 3.75 -11.61
N GLY A 380 14.28 4.50 -12.46
CA GLY A 380 14.60 4.55 -13.90
C GLY A 380 14.43 3.19 -14.58
N ALA A 381 13.51 2.36 -14.07
CA ALA A 381 13.24 1.01 -14.51
C ALA A 381 11.89 0.91 -15.25
N SER A 382 11.70 -0.18 -15.98
CA SER A 382 10.44 -0.49 -16.67
C SER A 382 9.95 -1.88 -16.31
N ALA A 383 8.64 -2.10 -16.43
CA ALA A 383 8.07 -3.44 -16.36
C ALA A 383 8.63 -4.30 -17.51
N PHE A 384 9.05 -5.51 -17.19
CA PHE A 384 9.67 -6.40 -18.17
C PHE A 384 8.63 -7.00 -19.12
N GLY A 385 9.06 -7.29 -20.36
CA GLY A 385 8.19 -7.93 -21.36
C GLY A 385 7.04 -7.05 -21.84
N GLY A 386 7.04 -5.75 -21.54
CA GLY A 386 5.97 -4.84 -21.94
C GLY A 386 4.64 -5.13 -21.22
N ALA A 387 4.67 -5.91 -20.13
CA ALA A 387 3.48 -6.20 -19.32
C ALA A 387 2.81 -4.88 -18.90
N PRO A 388 1.55 -4.66 -19.29
CA PRO A 388 0.89 -3.39 -19.03
C PRO A 388 0.61 -3.24 -17.54
N VAL A 389 1.08 -2.13 -16.95
CA VAL A 389 0.65 -1.69 -15.62
C VAL A 389 -0.57 -0.78 -15.76
N ASP A 390 -1.53 -0.91 -14.86
CA ASP A 390 -2.78 -0.14 -14.87
C ASP A 390 -2.62 1.17 -14.10
N GLY A 391 -1.78 1.14 -13.06
CA GLY A 391 -1.46 2.29 -12.23
C GLY A 391 -0.61 3.34 -12.93
N ARG A 392 -0.50 4.51 -12.33
CA ARG A 392 0.36 5.61 -12.78
C ARG A 392 1.29 6.06 -11.67
N SER A 393 2.44 6.62 -12.03
CA SER A 393 3.36 7.14 -11.03
C SER A 393 2.78 8.32 -10.25
N LEU A 394 3.00 8.30 -8.94
CA LEU A 394 2.62 9.35 -7.99
C LEU A 394 3.70 10.43 -7.84
N LEU A 395 4.88 10.26 -8.43
CA LEU A 395 6.04 11.12 -8.18
C LEU A 395 5.73 12.59 -8.47
N LYS A 396 5.07 12.89 -9.60
CA LYS A 396 4.67 14.27 -9.93
C LYS A 396 3.72 14.88 -8.90
N PHE A 397 2.81 14.09 -8.31
CA PHE A 397 1.86 14.56 -7.29
C PHE A 397 2.54 14.70 -5.92
N ALA A 398 3.55 13.88 -5.63
CA ALA A 398 4.39 14.05 -4.44
C ALA A 398 5.25 15.32 -4.52
N GLN A 399 5.79 15.64 -5.70
CA GLN A 399 6.58 16.86 -5.93
C GLN A 399 5.72 18.12 -6.03
N ARG A 400 4.50 18.01 -6.57
CA ARG A 400 3.53 19.08 -6.78
C ARG A 400 2.17 18.72 -6.16
N PRO A 401 2.01 18.73 -4.83
CA PRO A 401 0.83 18.19 -4.14
C PRO A 401 -0.49 18.91 -4.42
N LYS A 402 -0.42 20.12 -5.02
CA LYS A 402 -1.61 20.87 -5.45
C LYS A 402 -2.19 20.39 -6.79
N LEU A 403 -1.42 19.57 -7.54
CA LEU A 403 -1.94 18.98 -8.78
C LEU A 403 -3.13 18.07 -8.49
N ARG A 404 -4.14 18.18 -9.33
CA ARG A 404 -5.37 17.39 -9.30
C ARG A 404 -5.64 16.78 -10.66
N SER A 405 -6.36 15.70 -10.64
CA SER A 405 -6.95 15.12 -11.84
C SER A 405 -8.37 14.65 -11.53
N GLU A 406 -9.21 14.57 -12.54
CA GLU A 406 -10.59 14.05 -12.46
C GLU A 406 -10.62 12.51 -12.40
N ARG A 407 -9.53 11.88 -11.93
CA ARG A 407 -9.41 10.43 -11.92
C ARG A 407 -10.37 9.81 -10.93
N LEU A 408 -11.04 8.76 -11.39
CA LEU A 408 -11.67 7.75 -10.55
C LEU A 408 -10.74 6.55 -10.40
N VAL A 409 -10.73 5.93 -9.23
CA VAL A 409 -10.04 4.66 -8.95
C VAL A 409 -11.07 3.56 -8.76
N LEU A 410 -10.74 2.36 -9.26
CA LEU A 410 -11.62 1.19 -9.12
C LEU A 410 -11.35 0.48 -7.80
N HIS A 411 -12.43 0.13 -7.10
CA HIS A 411 -12.43 -0.88 -6.05
C HIS A 411 -13.23 -2.08 -6.53
N GLU A 412 -12.72 -3.27 -6.32
CA GLU A 412 -13.41 -4.50 -6.73
C GLU A 412 -13.21 -5.61 -5.70
N THR A 413 -14.17 -6.55 -5.66
CA THR A 413 -14.02 -7.81 -4.92
C THR A 413 -14.57 -8.96 -5.77
N GLY A 414 -13.89 -10.11 -5.75
CA GLY A 414 -14.30 -11.29 -6.52
C GLY A 414 -15.45 -12.07 -5.92
N GLY A 415 -15.84 -11.78 -4.68
CA GLY A 415 -16.76 -12.60 -3.90
C GLY A 415 -16.16 -13.96 -3.62
N LEU A 416 -15.81 -14.21 -2.36
CA LEU A 416 -15.34 -15.52 -1.93
C LEU A 416 -16.50 -16.51 -2.08
N ARG A 417 -16.29 -17.64 -2.76
CA ARG A 417 -17.24 -18.75 -2.71
C ARG A 417 -17.13 -19.38 -1.33
N ALA A 418 -18.26 -19.66 -0.68
CA ALA A 418 -18.31 -20.30 0.63
C ALA A 418 -17.52 -21.62 0.71
N THR A 419 -17.28 -22.27 -0.43
CA THR A 419 -16.52 -23.51 -0.57
C THR A 419 -15.01 -23.33 -0.69
N SER A 420 -14.52 -22.08 -0.86
CA SER A 420 -13.08 -21.77 -1.00
C SER A 420 -12.47 -21.24 0.29
N LEU A 421 -13.23 -21.22 1.38
CA LEU A 421 -12.80 -20.68 2.66
C LEU A 421 -12.04 -21.76 3.42
N GLN A 422 -10.76 -21.55 3.59
CA GLN A 422 -10.03 -22.16 4.68
C GLN A 422 -10.55 -21.60 6.01
N PRO A 423 -10.45 -22.33 7.13
CA PRO A 423 -10.89 -21.83 8.45
C PRO A 423 -10.36 -20.45 8.80
N GLU A 424 -9.20 -20.07 8.26
CA GLU A 424 -8.53 -18.78 8.44
C GLU A 424 -9.23 -17.63 7.68
N GLU A 425 -9.91 -17.90 6.55
CA GLU A 425 -10.70 -16.88 5.85
C GLU A 425 -12.00 -16.52 6.56
N SER A 426 -12.50 -17.42 7.43
CA SER A 426 -13.64 -17.14 8.31
C SER A 426 -13.27 -16.29 9.52
N ASP A 427 -11.96 -16.15 9.79
CA ASP A 427 -11.42 -15.42 10.93
C ASP A 427 -11.11 -13.94 10.63
N ASP A 428 -11.36 -13.44 9.41
CA ASP A 428 -11.21 -12.01 9.06
C ASP A 428 -12.22 -11.10 9.80
N GLY A 429 -12.54 -11.48 11.03
CA GLY A 429 -13.48 -10.79 11.90
C GLY A 429 -14.93 -11.28 11.70
N PRO A 430 -15.86 -10.71 12.45
CA PRO A 430 -17.24 -11.16 12.52
C PRO A 430 -18.10 -10.81 11.30
N ILE A 431 -17.53 -10.37 10.17
CA ILE A 431 -18.27 -10.37 8.92
C ILE A 431 -18.24 -11.81 8.42
N PRO A 432 -19.31 -12.61 8.60
CA PRO A 432 -19.34 -13.94 8.01
C PRO A 432 -19.15 -13.76 6.51
N VAL A 433 -18.20 -14.42 5.90
CA VAL A 433 -17.85 -14.29 4.48
C VAL A 433 -19.07 -14.47 3.56
N ARG A 434 -20.06 -15.25 3.98
CA ARG A 434 -21.37 -15.36 3.31
C ARG A 434 -22.12 -14.01 3.16
N HIS A 435 -21.69 -12.95 3.88
CA HIS A 435 -22.28 -11.62 3.79
C HIS A 435 -21.45 -10.65 2.96
N VAL A 436 -20.21 -10.99 2.63
CA VAL A 436 -19.41 -10.18 1.70
C VAL A 436 -19.89 -10.43 0.29
N ARG A 437 -20.49 -9.41 -0.31
CA ARG A 437 -21.01 -9.48 -1.68
C ARG A 437 -19.92 -9.03 -2.65
N THR A 438 -19.83 -9.71 -3.79
CA THR A 438 -19.05 -9.22 -4.92
C THR A 438 -19.56 -7.85 -5.32
N TYR A 439 -18.67 -6.87 -5.40
CA TYR A 439 -18.99 -5.55 -5.87
C TYR A 439 -17.86 -4.98 -6.74
N ARG A 440 -18.22 -3.96 -7.49
CA ARG A 440 -17.30 -3.01 -8.12
C ARG A 440 -17.70 -1.61 -7.73
N ALA A 441 -16.72 -0.74 -7.51
CA ALA A 441 -16.97 0.65 -7.15
C ALA A 441 -15.95 1.55 -7.82
N VAL A 442 -16.36 2.78 -8.11
CA VAL A 442 -15.46 3.87 -8.50
C VAL A 442 -15.47 4.95 -7.44
N ARG A 443 -14.27 5.50 -7.19
CA ARG A 443 -14.07 6.49 -6.15
C ARG A 443 -13.09 7.59 -6.57
N ASN A 444 -13.41 8.82 -6.19
CA ASN A 444 -12.45 9.94 -6.17
C ASN A 444 -12.55 10.71 -4.84
N ASP A 445 -12.17 11.98 -4.79
CA ASP A 445 -12.25 12.80 -3.59
C ASP A 445 -13.69 13.21 -3.22
N ARG A 446 -14.62 13.19 -4.19
CA ARG A 446 -16.02 13.57 -3.97
C ARG A 446 -17.00 12.41 -4.04
N TRP A 447 -16.79 11.45 -4.91
CA TRP A 447 -17.78 10.41 -5.19
C TRP A 447 -17.31 9.02 -4.79
N LEU A 448 -18.21 8.23 -4.21
CA LEU A 448 -18.14 6.77 -4.14
C LEU A 448 -19.42 6.19 -4.72
N TYR A 449 -19.29 5.42 -5.81
CA TYR A 449 -20.40 4.70 -6.43
C TYR A 449 -20.12 3.22 -6.45
N VAL A 450 -21.04 2.42 -5.89
CA VAL A 450 -20.90 0.98 -5.70
C VAL A 450 -22.02 0.24 -6.42
N VAL A 451 -21.67 -0.82 -7.14
CA VAL A 451 -22.60 -1.76 -7.76
C VAL A 451 -22.27 -3.17 -7.29
N TYR A 452 -23.21 -3.81 -6.64
CA TYR A 452 -23.10 -5.17 -6.15
C TYR A 452 -23.58 -6.17 -7.21
N ARG A 453 -23.06 -7.39 -7.18
CA ARG A 453 -23.52 -8.49 -8.05
C ARG A 453 -25.01 -8.78 -7.90
N SER A 454 -25.61 -8.47 -6.76
CA SER A 454 -27.06 -8.56 -6.51
C SER A 454 -27.89 -7.53 -7.29
N GLY A 455 -27.26 -6.55 -7.96
CA GLY A 455 -27.91 -5.41 -8.60
C GLY A 455 -28.16 -4.24 -7.65
N GLU A 456 -27.94 -4.39 -6.35
CA GLU A 456 -28.01 -3.30 -5.38
C GLU A 456 -26.91 -2.27 -5.63
N ARG A 457 -27.17 -1.03 -5.26
CA ARG A 457 -26.25 0.10 -5.51
C ARG A 457 -26.17 1.01 -4.31
N GLU A 458 -25.03 1.73 -4.20
CA GLU A 458 -24.85 2.84 -3.27
C GLU A 458 -24.19 4.01 -4.00
N LEU A 459 -24.48 5.23 -3.57
CA LEU A 459 -23.85 6.44 -4.07
C LEU A 459 -23.66 7.43 -2.91
N TYR A 460 -22.43 7.88 -2.69
CA TYR A 460 -22.11 8.85 -1.65
C TYR A 460 -21.42 10.08 -2.23
N ASP A 461 -21.85 11.26 -1.76
CA ASP A 461 -21.18 12.54 -1.95
C ASP A 461 -20.25 12.74 -0.74
N LEU A 462 -18.99 12.39 -0.89
CA LEU A 462 -17.99 12.35 0.20
C LEU A 462 -17.62 13.73 0.73
N GLU A 463 -17.90 14.81 -0.02
CA GLU A 463 -17.74 16.18 0.48
C GLU A 463 -18.82 16.52 1.53
N ARG A 464 -20.03 15.99 1.35
CA ARG A 464 -21.19 16.26 2.22
C ARG A 464 -21.43 15.15 3.24
N ASP A 465 -21.00 13.94 2.92
CA ASP A 465 -21.19 12.73 3.73
C ASP A 465 -19.89 11.91 3.73
N PRO A 466 -18.82 12.43 4.35
CA PRO A 466 -17.53 11.71 4.41
C PRO A 466 -17.61 10.40 5.20
N ALA A 467 -18.61 10.23 6.04
CA ALA A 467 -18.84 9.01 6.81
C ALA A 467 -19.71 7.96 6.08
N GLN A 468 -20.16 8.27 4.85
CA GLN A 468 -20.91 7.34 4.00
C GLN A 468 -22.20 6.79 4.67
N ILE A 469 -22.90 7.66 5.37
CA ILE A 469 -24.13 7.31 6.13
C ILE A 469 -25.34 7.27 5.20
N ARG A 470 -25.46 8.23 4.27
CA ARG A 470 -26.68 8.43 3.50
C ARG A 470 -26.45 8.20 2.01
N SER A 471 -26.81 7.01 1.53
CA SER A 471 -26.70 6.68 0.11
C SER A 471 -27.71 7.46 -0.74
N ARG A 472 -27.23 8.11 -1.80
CA ARG A 472 -28.02 8.92 -2.76
C ARG A 472 -28.45 8.14 -4.00
N HIS A 473 -28.26 6.84 -4.04
CA HIS A 473 -28.52 6.04 -5.24
C HIS A 473 -29.98 6.07 -5.70
N ARG A 474 -30.95 6.37 -4.81
CA ARG A 474 -32.38 6.52 -5.12
C ARG A 474 -32.82 7.96 -5.32
N ASP A 475 -31.98 8.94 -4.99
CA ASP A 475 -32.33 10.35 -5.11
C ASP A 475 -32.33 10.77 -6.59
N PRO A 476 -33.48 11.24 -7.15
CA PRO A 476 -33.59 11.60 -8.57
C PRO A 476 -32.67 12.75 -8.97
N ARG A 477 -32.30 13.64 -8.05
CA ARG A 477 -31.36 14.74 -8.30
C ARG A 477 -29.99 14.21 -8.73
N TYR A 478 -29.57 13.04 -8.23
CA TYR A 478 -28.29 12.39 -8.54
C TYR A 478 -28.34 11.47 -9.77
N ALA A 479 -29.43 11.50 -10.55
CA ALA A 479 -29.60 10.57 -11.67
C ALA A 479 -28.54 10.74 -12.77
N ALA A 480 -28.16 11.99 -13.09
CA ALA A 480 -27.11 12.27 -14.07
C ALA A 480 -25.74 11.83 -13.56
N THR A 481 -25.39 12.20 -12.31
CA THR A 481 -24.17 11.78 -11.61
C THR A 481 -24.03 10.25 -11.58
N ARG A 482 -25.10 9.56 -11.21
CA ARG A 482 -25.10 8.09 -11.17
C ARG A 482 -24.87 7.45 -12.54
N ARG A 483 -25.47 8.02 -13.62
CA ARG A 483 -25.23 7.51 -14.99
C ARG A 483 -23.79 7.72 -15.42
N ALA A 484 -23.21 8.89 -15.17
CA ALA A 484 -21.82 9.16 -15.49
C ALA A 484 -20.87 8.24 -14.72
N LEU A 485 -21.10 8.05 -13.41
CA LEU A 485 -20.30 7.12 -12.59
C LEU A 485 -20.45 5.65 -13.03
N GLN A 486 -21.62 5.25 -13.54
CA GLN A 486 -21.82 3.90 -14.10
C GLN A 486 -20.99 3.69 -15.37
N VAL A 487 -20.95 4.67 -16.28
CA VAL A 487 -20.11 4.61 -17.49
C VAL A 487 -18.64 4.43 -17.13
N GLU A 488 -18.16 5.21 -16.15
CA GLU A 488 -16.77 5.11 -15.68
C GLU A 488 -16.48 3.79 -14.96
N LEU A 489 -17.45 3.27 -14.20
CA LEU A 489 -17.33 1.96 -13.56
C LEU A 489 -17.20 0.85 -14.61
N ASP A 490 -18.04 0.86 -15.64
CA ASP A 490 -18.02 -0.15 -16.70
C ASP A 490 -16.70 -0.10 -17.48
N ARG A 491 -16.19 1.09 -17.76
CA ARG A 491 -14.88 1.32 -18.40
C ARG A 491 -13.74 0.78 -17.54
N LEU A 492 -13.69 1.13 -16.26
CA LEU A 492 -12.62 0.73 -15.35
C LEU A 492 -12.68 -0.75 -14.98
N ALA A 493 -13.87 -1.34 -14.92
CA ALA A 493 -14.07 -2.75 -14.59
C ALA A 493 -13.47 -3.73 -15.59
N THR A 494 -13.14 -3.25 -16.81
CA THR A 494 -12.60 -4.07 -17.91
C THR A 494 -11.31 -3.47 -18.49
N CYS A 495 -10.84 -2.34 -17.97
CA CYS A 495 -9.67 -1.66 -18.49
C CYS A 495 -8.40 -2.49 -18.32
N ARG A 496 -7.39 -2.23 -19.18
CA ARG A 496 -6.05 -2.81 -19.08
C ARG A 496 -4.99 -1.80 -19.47
N GLY A 497 -3.92 -1.73 -18.68
CA GLY A 497 -2.76 -0.90 -18.97
C GLY A 497 -3.12 0.58 -19.13
N ARG A 498 -2.75 1.19 -20.27
CA ARG A 498 -2.98 2.61 -20.51
C ARG A 498 -4.46 3.02 -20.42
N ALA A 499 -5.39 2.14 -20.80
CA ALA A 499 -6.83 2.43 -20.76
C ALA A 499 -7.32 2.72 -19.33
N CYS A 500 -6.70 2.11 -18.30
CA CYS A 500 -7.04 2.36 -16.89
C CYS A 500 -6.59 3.75 -16.40
N ARG A 501 -5.70 4.42 -17.14
CA ARG A 501 -5.09 5.71 -16.78
C ARG A 501 -5.70 6.91 -17.49
N LEU A 502 -6.57 6.65 -18.46
CA LEU A 502 -7.27 7.74 -19.19
C LEU A 502 -8.17 8.48 -18.21
N ALA A 503 -8.22 9.80 -18.36
CA ALA A 503 -9.23 10.60 -17.67
C ALA A 503 -10.61 10.19 -18.16
N GLY A 504 -11.56 10.10 -17.24
CA GLY A 504 -12.97 9.93 -17.58
C GLY A 504 -13.63 11.26 -17.92
N GLU A 505 -14.89 11.17 -18.29
CA GLU A 505 -15.73 12.37 -18.47
C GLU A 505 -15.99 13.03 -17.11
N PRO A 506 -16.15 14.37 -17.08
CA PRO A 506 -16.51 15.08 -15.87
C PRO A 506 -17.81 14.53 -15.26
N ILE A 507 -17.80 14.31 -13.97
CA ILE A 507 -18.99 13.81 -13.24
C ILE A 507 -19.90 15.02 -12.90
N PRO A 508 -21.15 15.05 -13.39
CA PRO A 508 -22.06 16.16 -13.14
C PRO A 508 -22.34 16.38 -11.65
N ASP A 509 -22.29 17.62 -11.18
CA ASP A 509 -22.76 18.02 -9.85
C ASP A 509 -24.30 18.11 -9.85
N PRO A 510 -25.02 17.31 -9.03
CA PRO A 510 -26.48 17.35 -8.99
C PRO A 510 -27.05 18.64 -8.40
N LEU A 511 -26.21 19.45 -7.74
CA LEU A 511 -26.61 20.67 -7.04
C LEU A 511 -26.05 21.95 -7.70
N ASP A 512 -25.35 21.82 -8.80
CA ASP A 512 -24.90 22.92 -9.60
C ASP A 512 -26.09 23.49 -10.43
N ARG A 513 -26.51 24.72 -10.11
CA ARG A 513 -27.66 25.37 -10.74
C ARG A 513 -27.40 25.76 -12.20
N GLU A 514 -26.13 25.90 -12.61
CA GLU A 514 -25.80 26.35 -13.97
C GLU A 514 -26.02 25.26 -15.04
N THR A 515 -25.93 23.98 -14.69
CA THR A 515 -26.09 22.88 -15.65
C THR A 515 -27.57 22.54 -15.97
N HIS A 516 -28.52 23.02 -15.19
CA HIS A 516 -29.95 22.79 -15.43
C HIS A 516 -30.59 23.73 -16.43
N THR A 517 -30.03 24.93 -16.66
CA THR A 517 -30.63 25.96 -17.51
C THR A 517 -30.34 25.76 -19.00
N LEU A 518 -29.30 25.01 -19.38
CA LEU A 518 -28.95 24.82 -20.80
C LEU A 518 -29.68 23.68 -21.52
N ARG A 519 -30.49 22.87 -20.81
CA ARG A 519 -31.28 21.79 -21.43
C ARG A 519 -32.77 22.07 -21.62
N THR A 520 -33.29 23.21 -21.16
CA THR A 520 -34.69 23.58 -21.30
C THR A 520 -34.95 24.67 -22.36
N SER A 521 -33.91 25.17 -23.06
CA SER A 521 -34.04 26.19 -24.11
C SER A 521 -33.80 25.65 -25.53
N GLY A 522 -33.95 24.34 -25.73
CA GLY A 522 -33.87 23.71 -27.03
C GLY A 522 -35.11 22.86 -27.33
N ASN A 523 -36.24 23.52 -27.56
CA ASN A 523 -37.40 23.01 -28.31
C ASN A 523 -37.96 24.13 -29.13
#